data_c1e471cafc1abddca582acc28e01b4b5
#
_entry.id   c1e471cafc1abddca582acc28e01b4b5
#
_cell.length_a   1.000
_cell.length_b   1.000
_cell.length_c   1.000
_cell.angle_alpha   90.00
_cell.angle_beta   90.00
_cell.angle_gamma   90.00
#
_symmetry.space_group_name_H-M   'P 1'
#
loop_
_entity.id
_entity.type
_entity.pdbx_description
1 polymer ?
#
loop_
_entity_poly.entity_id
_entity_poly.type
_entity_poly.pdbx_seq_one_letter_code
_entity_poly.pdbx_strand_id
1 'polypeptide(L)'
;VAALLDKPVQVSEPAPETTDEEVNGKIDITIEAPDLCSRYTGVLIRDVIIGPSPQWMQRRLTLAGMRPINNIVDITNYVMWAIGQPLHAFDLDTVRGSKIIVRRAREREPIRTLDGVDRVLSADTLVIADAEQPSVIAGIMGSLDSEVTDSTTNILLEAANFQRGGILRTSSALGLRSEASTRFEKGLD
;
A
#
# COMPACT_ATOMS: atom_id res chain seq x y z
N VAL A 1 1.53 15.97 -21.04
CA VAL A 1 0.63 16.12 -22.19
C VAL A 1 -0.03 17.48 -22.15
N ALA A 2 -0.70 17.88 -21.04
CA ALA A 2 -1.40 19.16 -20.94
C ALA A 2 -0.47 20.37 -21.25
N ALA A 3 0.72 20.41 -20.63
CA ALA A 3 1.71 21.45 -20.87
C ALA A 3 2.20 21.51 -22.33
N LEU A 4 2.36 20.33 -22.97
CA LEU A 4 2.75 20.26 -24.40
C LEU A 4 1.67 20.71 -25.36
N LEU A 5 0.39 20.62 -24.94
CA LEU A 5 -0.76 20.97 -25.75
C LEU A 5 -1.35 22.32 -25.37
N ASP A 6 -0.74 23.02 -24.42
CA ASP A 6 -1.23 24.29 -23.86
C ASP A 6 -2.71 24.18 -23.42
N LYS A 7 -3.03 23.10 -22.70
CA LYS A 7 -4.37 22.83 -22.17
C LYS A 7 -4.39 22.88 -20.65
N PRO A 8 -5.44 23.43 -20.04
CA PRO A 8 -5.59 23.39 -18.60
C PRO A 8 -5.74 21.95 -18.12
N VAL A 9 -5.13 21.63 -16.98
CA VAL A 9 -5.36 20.38 -16.27
C VAL A 9 -6.59 20.56 -15.39
N GLN A 10 -7.57 19.70 -15.55
CA GLN A 10 -8.70 19.61 -14.63
C GLN A 10 -8.37 18.52 -13.62
N VAL A 11 -8.11 18.90 -12.38
CA VAL A 11 -7.97 17.98 -11.27
C VAL A 11 -9.32 17.89 -10.57
N SER A 12 -9.89 16.70 -10.51
CA SER A 12 -11.07 16.45 -9.68
C SER A 12 -10.60 16.31 -8.25
N GLU A 13 -11.13 17.12 -7.35
CA GLU A 13 -10.94 16.99 -5.91
C GLU A 13 -12.20 16.33 -5.32
N PRO A 14 -12.29 14.99 -5.31
CA PRO A 14 -13.41 14.35 -4.67
C PRO A 14 -13.35 14.62 -3.15
N ALA A 15 -14.45 15.06 -2.57
CA ALA A 15 -14.62 15.11 -1.13
C ALA A 15 -15.37 13.84 -0.71
N PRO A 16 -14.68 12.80 -0.20
CA PRO A 16 -15.35 11.61 0.28
C PRO A 16 -16.23 11.96 1.48
N GLU A 17 -17.40 11.34 1.56
CA GLU A 17 -18.20 11.38 2.77
C GLU A 17 -17.42 10.68 3.89
N THR A 18 -17.19 11.39 4.97
CA THR A 18 -16.60 10.84 6.19
C THR A 18 -17.64 10.73 7.27
N THR A 19 -17.51 9.73 8.13
CA THR A 19 -18.34 9.65 9.34
C THR A 19 -17.77 10.61 10.41
N ASP A 20 -18.61 11.06 11.34
CA ASP A 20 -18.18 11.87 12.49
C ASP A 20 -17.41 11.03 13.53
N GLU A 21 -17.21 9.74 13.27
CA GLU A 21 -16.50 8.85 14.19
C GLU A 21 -15.00 9.09 14.14
N GLU A 22 -14.42 9.45 15.27
CA GLU A 22 -12.98 9.63 15.39
C GLU A 22 -12.22 8.31 15.22
N VAL A 23 -11.12 8.35 14.47
CA VAL A 23 -10.21 7.21 14.27
C VAL A 23 -9.32 6.98 15.49
N ASN A 24 -9.20 7.98 16.37
CA ASN A 24 -8.41 7.91 17.60
C ASN A 24 -8.80 6.70 18.46
N GLY A 25 -7.82 5.87 18.81
CA GLY A 25 -8.02 4.64 19.57
C GLY A 25 -8.54 3.43 18.78
N LYS A 26 -8.78 3.56 17.47
CA LYS A 26 -9.13 2.43 16.59
C LYS A 26 -7.89 1.77 16.00
N ILE A 27 -6.90 2.57 15.67
CA ILE A 27 -5.60 2.13 15.19
C ILE A 27 -4.53 3.14 15.62
N ASP A 28 -3.40 2.64 16.07
CA ASP A 28 -2.23 3.44 16.43
C ASP A 28 -1.17 3.33 15.33
N ILE A 29 -0.71 4.46 14.82
CA ILE A 29 0.28 4.50 13.74
C ILE A 29 1.55 5.16 14.25
N THR A 30 2.66 4.44 14.21
CA THR A 30 3.97 4.92 14.65
C THR A 30 5.01 4.77 13.54
N ILE A 31 5.78 5.82 13.29
CA ILE A 31 6.94 5.80 12.38
C ILE A 31 8.20 5.76 13.25
N GLU A 32 8.84 4.59 13.35
CA GLU A 32 10.11 4.39 14.07
C GLU A 32 11.35 4.69 13.20
N ALA A 33 11.17 4.68 11.87
CA ALA A 33 12.23 4.94 10.90
C ALA A 33 11.92 6.20 10.03
N PRO A 34 11.91 7.41 10.61
CA PRO A 34 11.51 8.63 9.91
C PRO A 34 12.47 9.02 8.77
N ASP A 35 13.68 8.53 8.78
CA ASP A 35 14.66 8.70 7.69
C ASP A 35 14.34 7.85 6.45
N LEU A 36 13.55 6.78 6.61
CA LEU A 36 13.10 5.91 5.52
C LEU A 36 11.62 6.10 5.15
N CYS A 37 10.81 6.64 6.06
CA CYS A 37 9.41 6.97 5.83
C CYS A 37 9.11 8.36 6.38
N SER A 38 8.99 9.33 5.50
CA SER A 38 8.72 10.73 5.88
C SER A 38 7.26 11.00 6.22
N ARG A 39 6.35 10.20 5.68
CA ARG A 39 4.92 10.33 5.89
C ARG A 39 4.21 8.98 5.72
N TYR A 40 3.28 8.71 6.60
CA TYR A 40 2.38 7.58 6.55
C TYR A 40 0.97 8.03 6.92
N THR A 41 -0.01 7.70 6.11
CA THR A 41 -1.43 8.01 6.36
C THR A 41 -2.24 6.74 6.23
N GLY A 42 -3.24 6.59 7.10
CA GLY A 42 -4.19 5.49 7.07
C GLY A 42 -5.63 6.01 7.11
N VAL A 43 -6.50 5.41 6.31
CA VAL A 43 -7.93 5.66 6.33
C VAL A 43 -8.64 4.35 6.62
N LEU A 44 -9.52 4.35 7.62
CA LEU A 44 -10.36 3.20 7.93
C LEU A 44 -11.63 3.25 7.06
N ILE A 45 -11.91 2.15 6.38
CA ILE A 45 -13.13 1.98 5.59
C ILE A 45 -13.81 0.71 6.09
N ARG A 46 -15.07 0.82 6.49
CA ARG A 46 -15.83 -0.27 7.08
C ARG A 46 -16.95 -0.73 6.17
N ASP A 47 -17.48 -1.91 6.49
CA ASP A 47 -18.63 -2.50 5.82
C ASP A 47 -18.40 -2.64 4.30
N VAL A 48 -17.15 -2.93 3.90
CA VAL A 48 -16.84 -3.20 2.51
C VAL A 48 -17.39 -4.56 2.09
N ILE A 49 -17.84 -4.64 0.85
CA ILE A 49 -18.23 -5.91 0.22
C ILE A 49 -17.23 -6.20 -0.88
N ILE A 50 -16.45 -7.26 -0.71
CA ILE A 50 -15.46 -7.67 -1.70
C ILE A 50 -16.16 -8.31 -2.90
N GLY A 51 -15.77 -7.91 -4.08
CA GLY A 51 -16.33 -8.40 -5.32
C GLY A 51 -15.56 -7.87 -6.54
N PRO A 52 -16.01 -8.17 -7.76
CA PRO A 52 -15.37 -7.66 -8.96
C PRO A 52 -15.51 -6.13 -9.04
N SER A 53 -14.46 -5.46 -9.48
CA SER A 53 -14.51 -4.03 -9.79
C SER A 53 -15.39 -3.74 -11.01
N PRO A 54 -15.87 -2.49 -11.21
CA PRO A 54 -16.66 -2.13 -12.37
C PRO A 54 -15.94 -2.43 -13.69
N GLN A 55 -16.65 -2.87 -14.72
CA GLN A 55 -16.08 -3.28 -16.00
C GLN A 55 -15.17 -2.22 -16.64
N TRP A 56 -15.53 -0.93 -16.50
CA TRP A 56 -14.71 0.17 -17.03
C TRP A 56 -13.33 0.23 -16.35
N MET A 57 -13.25 -0.05 -15.05
CA MET A 57 -12.01 -0.08 -14.29
C MET A 57 -11.16 -1.31 -14.67
N GLN A 58 -11.77 -2.49 -14.71
CA GLN A 58 -11.12 -3.72 -15.16
C GLN A 58 -10.50 -3.55 -16.56
N ARG A 59 -11.26 -2.95 -17.49
CA ARG A 59 -10.77 -2.69 -18.84
C ARG A 59 -9.55 -1.75 -18.84
N ARG A 60 -9.58 -0.67 -18.06
CA ARG A 60 -8.46 0.28 -17.98
C ARG A 60 -7.22 -0.36 -17.37
N LEU A 61 -7.38 -1.12 -16.29
CA LEU A 61 -6.27 -1.87 -15.68
C LEU A 61 -5.67 -2.88 -16.65
N THR A 62 -6.49 -3.64 -17.35
CA THR A 62 -6.04 -4.62 -18.37
C THR A 62 -5.25 -3.94 -19.48
N LEU A 63 -5.72 -2.79 -19.99
CA LEU A 63 -5.01 -2.01 -21.00
C LEU A 63 -3.69 -1.43 -20.48
N ALA A 64 -3.57 -1.18 -19.18
CA ALA A 64 -2.32 -0.78 -18.51
C ALA A 64 -1.40 -1.97 -18.17
N GLY A 65 -1.77 -3.21 -18.55
CA GLY A 65 -1.00 -4.42 -18.29
C GLY A 65 -1.21 -5.04 -16.92
N MET A 66 -2.21 -4.60 -16.17
CA MET A 66 -2.54 -5.13 -14.86
C MET A 66 -3.73 -6.10 -14.92
N ARG A 67 -3.63 -7.20 -14.19
CA ARG A 67 -4.75 -8.15 -14.05
C ARG A 67 -5.70 -7.67 -12.96
N PRO A 68 -7.01 -7.49 -13.24
CA PRO A 68 -8.01 -7.25 -12.22
C PRO A 68 -8.08 -8.40 -11.20
N ILE A 69 -8.28 -8.08 -9.93
CA ILE A 69 -8.31 -9.03 -8.81
C ILE A 69 -9.67 -8.92 -8.10
N ASN A 70 -9.87 -7.86 -7.34
CA ASN A 70 -11.13 -7.50 -6.69
C ASN A 70 -11.26 -5.98 -6.62
N ASN A 71 -12.43 -5.49 -6.22
CA ASN A 71 -12.71 -4.05 -6.21
C ASN A 71 -11.71 -3.24 -5.37
N ILE A 72 -11.28 -3.73 -4.21
CA ILE A 72 -10.36 -2.99 -3.33
C ILE A 72 -8.96 -2.92 -3.95
N VAL A 73 -8.41 -4.06 -4.36
CA VAL A 73 -7.08 -4.11 -4.99
C VAL A 73 -7.07 -3.34 -6.32
N ASP A 74 -8.14 -3.45 -7.09
CA ASP A 74 -8.27 -2.75 -8.38
C ASP A 74 -8.36 -1.23 -8.18
N ILE A 75 -9.04 -0.75 -7.13
CA ILE A 75 -9.08 0.67 -6.78
C ILE A 75 -7.67 1.17 -6.42
N THR A 76 -6.93 0.46 -5.57
CA THR A 76 -5.55 0.86 -5.20
C THR A 76 -4.64 0.92 -6.44
N ASN A 77 -4.74 -0.07 -7.32
CA ASN A 77 -4.01 -0.11 -8.57
C ASN A 77 -4.44 1.00 -9.52
N TYR A 78 -5.74 1.26 -9.63
CA TYR A 78 -6.27 2.32 -10.50
C TYR A 78 -5.79 3.71 -10.04
N VAL A 79 -5.85 4.00 -8.73
CA VAL A 79 -5.35 5.26 -8.16
C VAL A 79 -3.85 5.41 -8.42
N MET A 80 -3.07 4.36 -8.20
CA MET A 80 -1.63 4.37 -8.48
C MET A 80 -1.32 4.73 -9.95
N TRP A 81 -2.11 4.24 -10.91
CA TRP A 81 -1.94 4.58 -12.32
C TRP A 81 -2.47 5.97 -12.66
N ALA A 82 -3.54 6.43 -11.99
CA ALA A 82 -4.16 7.72 -12.29
C ALA A 82 -3.34 8.92 -11.78
N ILE A 83 -2.77 8.81 -10.58
CA ILE A 83 -2.08 9.93 -9.91
C ILE A 83 -0.65 9.62 -9.50
N GLY A 84 -0.15 8.41 -9.72
CA GLY A 84 1.23 8.02 -9.42
C GLY A 84 1.48 7.58 -7.97
N GLN A 85 0.50 7.72 -7.05
CA GLN A 85 0.63 7.34 -5.64
C GLN A 85 0.23 5.88 -5.44
N PRO A 86 1.18 4.98 -5.09
CA PRO A 86 0.82 3.63 -4.68
C PRO A 86 0.05 3.64 -3.37
N LEU A 87 -0.98 2.81 -3.30
CA LEU A 87 -1.78 2.56 -2.10
C LEU A 87 -1.69 1.08 -1.74
N HIS A 88 -1.85 0.78 -0.45
CA HIS A 88 -2.02 -0.58 0.05
C HIS A 88 -3.27 -0.69 0.91
N ALA A 89 -3.97 -1.80 0.81
CA ALA A 89 -5.13 -2.09 1.63
C ALA A 89 -4.84 -3.32 2.50
N PHE A 90 -4.96 -3.15 3.82
CA PHE A 90 -4.90 -4.26 4.79
C PHE A 90 -6.30 -4.71 5.13
N ASP A 91 -6.49 -5.99 5.34
CA ASP A 91 -7.62 -6.47 6.13
C ASP A 91 -7.42 -5.99 7.57
N LEU A 92 -8.25 -5.04 8.03
CA LEU A 92 -8.09 -4.40 9.33
C LEU A 92 -8.19 -5.41 10.49
N ASP A 93 -9.02 -6.44 10.33
CA ASP A 93 -9.27 -7.43 11.38
C ASP A 93 -8.08 -8.38 11.58
N THR A 94 -7.12 -8.39 10.63
CA THR A 94 -5.86 -9.14 10.74
C THR A 94 -4.73 -8.34 11.37
N VAL A 95 -4.89 -7.01 11.53
CA VAL A 95 -3.87 -6.12 12.12
C VAL A 95 -3.80 -6.30 13.64
N ARG A 96 -2.80 -7.05 14.10
CA ARG A 96 -2.67 -7.42 15.50
C ARG A 96 -2.35 -6.22 16.38
N GLY A 97 -3.04 -6.18 17.53
CA GLY A 97 -2.89 -5.09 18.51
C GLY A 97 -3.39 -3.74 18.03
N SER A 98 -4.13 -3.68 16.91
CA SER A 98 -4.60 -2.43 16.29
C SER A 98 -3.47 -1.42 16.13
N LYS A 99 -2.30 -1.88 15.66
CA LYS A 99 -1.09 -1.07 15.49
C LYS A 99 -0.48 -1.23 14.12
N ILE A 100 -0.02 -0.11 13.59
CA ILE A 100 0.87 -0.05 12.44
C ILE A 100 2.19 0.59 12.88
N ILE A 101 3.27 -0.13 12.68
CA ILE A 101 4.62 0.30 13.05
C ILE A 101 5.48 0.30 11.79
N VAL A 102 5.84 1.48 11.31
CA VAL A 102 6.76 1.63 10.17
C VAL A 102 8.18 1.65 10.71
N ARG A 103 8.88 0.54 10.57
CA ARG A 103 10.19 0.30 11.20
C ARG A 103 11.16 -0.42 10.26
N ARG A 104 12.42 -0.46 10.64
CA ARG A 104 13.34 -1.40 10.04
C ARG A 104 12.99 -2.84 10.43
N ALA A 105 13.22 -3.77 9.54
CA ALA A 105 13.13 -5.19 9.87
C ALA A 105 14.15 -5.55 10.96
N ARG A 106 13.85 -6.57 11.73
CA ARG A 106 14.85 -7.22 12.60
C ARG A 106 15.83 -8.02 11.72
N GLU A 107 17.01 -8.24 12.22
CA GLU A 107 17.98 -9.08 11.50
C GLU A 107 17.40 -10.49 11.26
N ARG A 108 17.40 -10.94 10.02
CA ARG A 108 16.84 -12.21 9.58
C ARG A 108 15.34 -12.39 9.86
N GLU A 109 14.58 -11.29 9.87
CA GLU A 109 13.13 -11.33 10.10
C GLU A 109 12.42 -12.05 8.94
N PRO A 110 11.60 -13.09 9.21
CA PRO A 110 10.90 -13.79 8.17
C PRO A 110 9.63 -13.04 7.75
N ILE A 111 9.26 -13.14 6.47
CA ILE A 111 7.99 -12.70 5.93
C ILE A 111 7.58 -13.60 4.77
N ARG A 112 6.30 -13.97 4.71
CA ARG A 112 5.71 -14.66 3.57
C ARG A 112 4.92 -13.67 2.74
N THR A 113 5.42 -13.40 1.54
CA THR A 113 4.85 -12.37 0.66
C THR A 113 3.68 -12.90 -0.19
N LEU A 114 2.88 -11.98 -0.78
CA LEU A 114 1.68 -12.28 -1.57
C LEU A 114 1.92 -13.24 -2.75
N ASP A 115 3.14 -13.38 -3.22
CA ASP A 115 3.52 -14.38 -4.23
C ASP A 115 3.77 -15.78 -3.66
N GLY A 116 3.51 -15.98 -2.35
CA GLY A 116 3.64 -17.25 -1.65
C GLY A 116 5.07 -17.63 -1.28
N VAL A 117 6.04 -16.74 -1.46
CA VAL A 117 7.47 -17.01 -1.20
C VAL A 117 7.85 -16.58 0.22
N ASP A 118 8.51 -17.48 0.95
CA ASP A 118 9.11 -17.18 2.24
C ASP A 118 10.43 -16.42 2.03
N ARG A 119 10.56 -15.26 2.67
CA ARG A 119 11.74 -14.39 2.58
C ARG A 119 12.31 -14.09 3.94
N VAL A 120 13.60 -13.84 3.96
CA VAL A 120 14.36 -13.43 5.16
C VAL A 120 14.91 -12.04 4.92
N LEU A 121 14.46 -11.10 5.74
CA LEU A 121 14.79 -9.68 5.60
C LEU A 121 16.07 -9.33 6.33
N SER A 122 16.82 -8.35 5.81
CA SER A 122 17.94 -7.72 6.51
C SER A 122 17.46 -6.53 7.33
N ALA A 123 18.25 -6.11 8.30
CA ALA A 123 17.96 -4.95 9.16
C ALA A 123 17.86 -3.61 8.37
N ASP A 124 18.34 -3.56 7.15
CA ASP A 124 18.21 -2.37 6.27
C ASP A 124 16.85 -2.28 5.56
N THR A 125 16.06 -3.34 5.61
CA THR A 125 14.74 -3.39 4.97
C THR A 125 13.72 -2.60 5.78
N LEU A 126 13.00 -1.67 5.14
CA LEU A 126 11.84 -1.03 5.75
C LEU A 126 10.63 -1.95 5.66
N VAL A 127 9.95 -2.13 6.78
CA VAL A 127 8.71 -2.90 6.87
C VAL A 127 7.60 -2.07 7.50
N ILE A 128 6.38 -2.41 7.14
CA ILE A 128 5.18 -2.02 7.87
C ILE A 128 4.78 -3.26 8.66
N ALA A 129 4.75 -3.14 9.97
CA ALA A 129 4.47 -4.23 10.88
C ALA A 129 3.22 -3.94 11.72
N ASP A 130 2.58 -4.98 12.20
CA ASP A 130 1.64 -4.90 13.30
C ASP A 130 2.36 -5.03 14.66
N ALA A 131 1.65 -5.29 15.75
CA ALA A 131 2.25 -5.45 17.07
C ALA A 131 3.16 -6.68 17.18
N GLU A 132 3.07 -7.66 16.29
CA GLU A 132 3.75 -8.96 16.40
C GLU A 132 4.75 -9.22 15.27
N GLN A 133 4.36 -8.92 14.01
CA GLN A 133 5.14 -9.33 12.83
C GLN A 133 5.07 -8.31 11.68
N PRO A 134 5.97 -8.41 10.68
CA PRO A 134 5.91 -7.60 9.48
C PRO A 134 4.74 -8.04 8.60
N SER A 135 3.95 -7.07 8.13
CA SER A 135 2.82 -7.26 7.24
C SER A 135 3.10 -6.83 5.80
N VAL A 136 4.10 -5.96 5.59
CA VAL A 136 4.47 -5.46 4.26
C VAL A 136 5.97 -5.19 4.20
N ILE A 137 6.62 -5.56 3.10
CA ILE A 137 7.90 -4.98 2.70
C ILE A 137 7.56 -3.62 2.09
N ALA A 138 7.83 -2.55 2.84
CA ALA A 138 7.34 -1.20 2.54
C ALA A 138 7.61 -0.78 1.09
N GLY A 139 6.57 -0.38 0.39
CA GLY A 139 6.63 0.08 -1.00
C GLY A 139 6.97 -0.99 -2.05
N ILE A 140 7.05 -2.27 -1.67
CA ILE A 140 7.43 -3.36 -2.57
C ILE A 140 6.32 -4.41 -2.66
N MET A 141 6.00 -5.10 -1.55
CA MET A 141 5.03 -6.19 -1.57
C MET A 141 4.44 -6.48 -0.19
N GLY A 142 3.14 -6.69 -0.11
CA GLY A 142 2.44 -7.14 1.09
C GLY A 142 2.71 -8.60 1.45
N SER A 143 2.34 -8.98 2.67
CA SER A 143 2.32 -10.37 3.12
C SER A 143 0.96 -11.02 2.89
N LEU A 144 0.94 -12.36 2.86
CA LEU A 144 -0.30 -13.14 2.82
C LEU A 144 -1.16 -12.94 4.07
N ASP A 145 -0.53 -12.68 5.23
CA ASP A 145 -1.22 -12.61 6.51
C ASP A 145 -2.15 -11.38 6.66
N SER A 146 -1.95 -10.35 5.84
CA SER A 146 -2.75 -9.11 5.85
C SER A 146 -3.50 -8.88 4.54
N GLU A 147 -3.60 -9.89 3.70
CA GLU A 147 -4.25 -9.82 2.39
C GLU A 147 -5.75 -9.57 2.53
N VAL A 148 -6.29 -8.72 1.66
CA VAL A 148 -7.75 -8.54 1.49
C VAL A 148 -8.33 -9.78 0.80
N THR A 149 -9.22 -10.47 1.49
CA THR A 149 -9.89 -11.70 1.04
C THR A 149 -11.38 -11.47 0.81
N ASP A 150 -12.07 -12.47 0.28
CA ASP A 150 -13.53 -12.40 0.06
C ASP A 150 -14.33 -12.21 1.37
N SER A 151 -13.74 -12.51 2.53
CA SER A 151 -14.36 -12.34 3.84
C SER A 151 -14.05 -11.00 4.51
N THR A 152 -13.18 -10.19 3.92
CA THR A 152 -12.79 -8.88 4.48
C THR A 152 -13.98 -7.92 4.47
N THR A 153 -14.26 -7.31 5.62
CA THR A 153 -15.33 -6.31 5.79
C THR A 153 -14.82 -4.93 6.19
N ASN A 154 -13.62 -4.87 6.76
CA ASN A 154 -13.01 -3.63 7.20
C ASN A 154 -11.60 -3.54 6.64
N ILE A 155 -11.23 -2.41 6.10
CA ILE A 155 -9.90 -2.18 5.55
C ILE A 155 -9.24 -0.96 6.17
N LEU A 156 -7.91 -1.05 6.31
CA LEU A 156 -7.04 0.10 6.49
C LEU A 156 -6.41 0.40 5.14
N LEU A 157 -6.75 1.55 4.57
CA LEU A 157 -6.15 2.03 3.32
C LEU A 157 -4.95 2.90 3.64
N GLU A 158 -3.79 2.50 3.15
CA GLU A 158 -2.49 3.16 3.35
C GLU A 158 -2.14 4.06 2.18
N ALA A 159 -1.59 5.24 2.50
CA ALA A 159 -0.77 6.00 1.58
C ALA A 159 0.48 6.52 2.31
N ALA A 160 1.66 6.31 1.72
CA ALA A 160 2.92 6.64 2.37
C ALA A 160 3.94 7.24 1.40
N ASN A 161 4.95 7.91 1.96
CA ASN A 161 6.12 8.38 1.21
C ASN A 161 7.37 7.72 1.80
N PHE A 162 8.02 6.87 0.98
CA PHE A 162 9.21 6.12 1.36
C PHE A 162 10.46 6.67 0.68
N GLN A 163 11.58 6.58 1.37
CA GLN A 163 12.88 7.03 0.87
C GLN A 163 13.33 6.14 -0.31
N ARG A 164 13.45 6.75 -1.49
CA ARG A 164 13.70 6.09 -2.77
C ARG A 164 14.89 5.12 -2.77
N GLY A 165 16.00 5.52 -2.14
CA GLY A 165 17.22 4.71 -2.12
C GLY A 165 17.08 3.44 -1.29
N GLY A 166 16.26 3.46 -0.22
CA GLY A 166 15.91 2.28 0.58
C GLY A 166 15.11 1.28 -0.24
N ILE A 167 14.07 1.76 -0.94
CA ILE A 167 13.25 0.91 -1.80
C ILE A 167 14.07 0.27 -2.91
N LEU A 168 14.92 1.05 -3.59
CA LEU A 168 15.78 0.53 -4.66
C LEU A 168 16.74 -0.55 -4.15
N ARG A 169 17.39 -0.34 -3.00
CA ARG A 169 18.31 -1.34 -2.41
C ARG A 169 17.57 -2.63 -2.06
N THR A 170 16.43 -2.51 -1.36
CA THR A 170 15.64 -3.67 -0.94
C THR A 170 15.07 -4.44 -2.13
N SER A 171 14.48 -3.73 -3.09
CA SER A 171 13.95 -4.31 -4.33
C SER A 171 15.03 -5.09 -5.10
N SER A 172 16.22 -4.51 -5.24
CA SER A 172 17.37 -5.15 -5.91
C SER A 172 17.89 -6.36 -5.13
N ALA A 173 18.05 -6.25 -3.81
CA ALA A 173 18.56 -7.34 -2.97
C ALA A 173 17.63 -8.56 -2.93
N LEU A 174 16.31 -8.34 -2.95
CA LEU A 174 15.31 -9.40 -2.95
C LEU A 174 14.94 -9.89 -4.37
N GLY A 175 15.41 -9.23 -5.42
CA GLY A 175 15.00 -9.51 -6.78
C GLY A 175 13.50 -9.26 -7.02
N LEU A 176 12.89 -8.37 -6.22
CA LEU A 176 11.47 -8.05 -6.27
C LEU A 176 11.24 -6.67 -6.90
N ARG A 177 10.54 -6.66 -8.02
CA ARG A 177 10.14 -5.41 -8.66
C ARG A 177 8.64 -5.40 -8.89
N SER A 178 7.97 -4.39 -8.34
CA SER A 178 6.53 -4.16 -8.50
C SER A 178 6.26 -2.80 -9.12
N GLU A 179 5.02 -2.57 -9.54
CA GLU A 179 4.57 -1.26 -10.01
C GLU A 179 4.71 -0.18 -8.92
N ALA A 180 4.48 -0.55 -7.66
CA ALA A 180 4.68 0.33 -6.52
C ALA A 180 6.17 0.66 -6.32
N SER A 181 7.05 -0.35 -6.26
CA SER A 181 8.49 -0.13 -6.07
C SER A 181 9.10 0.73 -7.18
N THR A 182 8.64 0.53 -8.43
CA THR A 182 9.09 1.33 -9.58
C THR A 182 8.76 2.82 -9.42
N ARG A 183 7.68 3.16 -8.74
CA ARG A 183 7.31 4.57 -8.45
C ARG A 183 8.09 5.12 -7.28
N PHE A 184 8.13 4.39 -6.17
CA PHE A 184 8.87 4.83 -4.98
C PHE A 184 10.38 5.00 -5.23
N GLU A 185 11.01 4.11 -6.01
CA GLU A 185 12.45 4.23 -6.35
C GLU A 185 12.80 5.48 -7.17
N LYS A 186 11.82 6.06 -7.87
CA LYS A 186 11.97 7.34 -8.61
C LYS A 186 11.74 8.55 -7.72
N GLY A 187 11.12 8.37 -6.59
CA GLY A 187 10.67 9.41 -5.66
C GLY A 187 9.25 9.85 -5.95
N LEU A 188 8.49 10.03 -4.87
CA LEU A 188 7.16 10.65 -4.87
C LEU A 188 7.26 11.98 -4.13
N ASP A 189 6.44 12.94 -4.55
CA ASP A 189 6.32 14.25 -3.89
C ASP A 189 5.56 14.17 -2.57
#